data_ffe7aedc9893b3d0946686aa643c1038
#
_entry.id   ffe7aedc9893b3d0946686aa643c1038
#
_cell.length_a   1.000
_cell.length_b   1.000
_cell.length_c   1.000
_cell.angle_alpha   90.00
_cell.angle_beta   90.00
_cell.angle_gamma   90.00
#
_symmetry.space_group_name_H-M   'P 1'
#
loop_
_entity.id
_entity.type
_entity.pdbx_description
1 polymer ?
#
loop_
_entity_poly.entity_id
_entity_poly.type
_entity_poly.pdbx_seq_one_letter_code
_entity_poly.pdbx_strand_id
1 'polypeptide(L)'
;MEERRTNLTSLIGMVVMFVILMYFMYNNQSTSTPTTSTETKTFVENKDSSAEQPLTSLPTDSLGLNKYKEQLGAFGYAATLPSAKEGAYTQMENELIKVQVSNKGGYISYLLIKNQKTYNGKPVELIKDNNASFSLKIATNDHRTLETKDLYFEPTLSGNTLSMKLKVSATEYLEYLYTLRPVEYFLDFQIRSVGLSKTLNTGDAPILSWKLKARRMEKSVTYEDRYTLAVAQYENNDDKSIGGSGVETKTLNKVQWVDFKQHLFSSFLISAKPFSEGNFRVENLATSEGENVQNTKDFSVSFPITYISGEINESLHFYYGPSDYHLLKKYDKEYGLTKAIPLGWGIFGWINKWFVIPVFDLLSNFMTVGLAIIVLTIIVRILLSPIQYKSYLSQAKMKVLRPEIEEINNKYKGQENAMKRQQETMALYSKAGVNPLSGCIPALLQMPVFFALFSFFPTAFVLRQKSFLWATDLSSYDSIAHLPFSIPFYGNHVSLFPILASITMLIYMLMTTGQMQQPQQEGMPNMKFMMYISPIMMLFFFNNYASGLSLYYFISNLITIFIMLAIKYWIIDEKRIHAKIQENKQKPRKESKFQRKMREMMEQAEAQRNAAQNKKK
;
A
#
# COMPACT_ATOMS: atom_id res chain seq x y z
N MET A 1 -3.98 -48.24 -3.85
CA MET A 1 -3.04 -47.23 -3.29
C MET A 1 -2.75 -46.05 -4.23
N GLU A 2 -3.01 -46.16 -5.52
CA GLU A 2 -2.83 -45.06 -6.51
C GLU A 2 -3.91 -43.98 -6.46
N GLU A 3 -5.16 -44.32 -6.12
CA GLU A 3 -6.25 -43.34 -6.03
C GLU A 3 -6.09 -42.28 -4.92
N ARG A 4 -5.39 -42.62 -3.82
CA ARG A 4 -5.08 -41.62 -2.76
C ARG A 4 -3.97 -40.65 -3.14
N ARG A 5 -3.05 -41.03 -4.02
CA ARG A 5 -1.94 -40.17 -4.45
C ARG A 5 -2.38 -39.06 -5.42
N THR A 6 -3.32 -39.36 -6.32
CA THR A 6 -3.86 -38.38 -7.27
C THR A 6 -4.66 -37.27 -6.57
N ASN A 7 -5.40 -37.62 -5.53
CA ASN A 7 -6.13 -36.63 -4.74
C ASN A 7 -5.21 -35.70 -3.92
N LEU A 8 -4.09 -36.22 -3.42
CA LEU A 8 -3.13 -35.44 -2.65
C LEU A 8 -2.36 -34.45 -3.56
N THR A 9 -1.96 -34.87 -4.75
CA THR A 9 -1.26 -34.02 -5.73
C THR A 9 -2.16 -32.90 -6.26
N SER A 10 -3.44 -33.21 -6.48
CA SER A 10 -4.45 -32.24 -6.88
C SER A 10 -4.77 -31.22 -5.75
N LEU A 11 -4.77 -31.68 -4.49
CA LEU A 11 -4.92 -30.84 -3.31
C LEU A 11 -3.70 -29.92 -3.13
N ILE A 12 -2.50 -30.46 -3.28
CA ILE A 12 -1.24 -29.68 -3.23
C ILE A 12 -1.20 -28.65 -4.36
N GLY A 13 -1.57 -29.03 -5.58
CA GLY A 13 -1.64 -28.10 -6.72
C GLY A 13 -2.62 -26.93 -6.48
N MET A 14 -3.73 -27.20 -5.81
CA MET A 14 -4.73 -26.20 -5.46
C MET A 14 -4.27 -25.27 -4.33
N VAL A 15 -3.66 -25.82 -3.29
CA VAL A 15 -3.06 -25.05 -2.21
C VAL A 15 -1.93 -24.18 -2.78
N VAL A 16 -1.11 -24.73 -3.67
CA VAL A 16 -0.05 -23.97 -4.37
C VAL A 16 -0.65 -22.86 -5.24
N MET A 17 -1.71 -23.12 -6.00
CA MET A 17 -2.39 -22.08 -6.80
C MET A 17 -3.02 -20.99 -5.90
N PHE A 18 -3.55 -21.36 -4.75
CA PHE A 18 -4.10 -20.41 -3.78
C PHE A 18 -2.98 -19.62 -3.07
N VAL A 19 -1.87 -20.27 -2.73
CA VAL A 19 -0.66 -19.63 -2.20
C VAL A 19 -0.04 -18.69 -3.24
N ILE A 20 -0.03 -19.08 -4.52
CA ILE A 20 0.40 -18.22 -5.62
C ILE A 20 -0.54 -17.02 -5.77
N LEU A 21 -1.87 -17.20 -5.65
CA LEU A 21 -2.86 -16.11 -5.67
C LEU A 21 -2.68 -15.18 -4.46
N MET A 22 -2.44 -15.74 -3.27
CA MET A 22 -2.11 -14.99 -2.05
C MET A 22 -0.77 -14.29 -2.16
N TYR A 23 0.24 -14.96 -2.74
CA TYR A 23 1.55 -14.37 -3.04
C TYR A 23 1.43 -13.26 -4.09
N PHE A 24 0.62 -13.44 -5.12
CA PHE A 24 0.30 -12.39 -6.10
C PHE A 24 -0.47 -11.23 -5.47
N MET A 25 -1.42 -11.49 -4.59
CA MET A 25 -2.11 -10.44 -3.81
C MET A 25 -1.16 -9.74 -2.84
N TYR A 26 -0.22 -10.48 -2.26
CA TYR A 26 0.80 -9.96 -1.36
C TYR A 26 1.86 -9.13 -2.13
N ASN A 27 2.31 -9.62 -3.28
CA ASN A 27 3.39 -9.01 -4.07
C ASN A 27 2.92 -7.96 -5.07
N ASN A 28 1.67 -8.02 -5.58
CA ASN A 28 1.11 -7.05 -6.52
C ASN A 28 0.69 -5.72 -5.87
N GLN A 29 0.91 -5.56 -4.57
CA GLN A 29 0.86 -4.23 -3.95
C GLN A 29 2.14 -3.42 -4.21
N SER A 30 3.16 -3.99 -4.89
CA SER A 30 4.46 -3.34 -5.11
C SER A 30 5.15 -3.71 -6.44
N THR A 31 4.46 -4.12 -7.51
CA THR A 31 5.17 -4.41 -8.76
C THR A 31 4.47 -3.87 -9.98
N SER A 32 5.02 -2.78 -10.49
CA SER A 32 5.14 -2.61 -11.93
C SER A 32 6.11 -3.68 -12.47
N THR A 33 5.76 -4.31 -13.57
CA THR A 33 6.44 -5.38 -14.31
C THR A 33 7.96 -5.25 -14.32
N PRO A 34 8.74 -6.31 -14.06
CA PRO A 34 10.18 -6.28 -14.26
C PRO A 34 10.49 -6.37 -15.77
N THR A 35 10.86 -5.26 -16.35
CA THR A 35 11.62 -5.27 -17.60
C THR A 35 13.05 -5.63 -17.22
N THR A 36 13.45 -6.83 -17.57
CA THR A 36 14.81 -7.34 -17.46
C THR A 36 15.73 -6.47 -18.30
N SER A 37 16.51 -5.62 -17.65
CA SER A 37 17.75 -5.11 -18.20
C SER A 37 18.85 -5.34 -17.18
N THR A 38 19.60 -6.39 -17.41
CA THR A 38 20.83 -6.75 -16.73
C THR A 38 21.89 -5.71 -17.07
N GLU A 39 22.15 -4.81 -16.14
CA GLU A 39 23.48 -4.21 -15.99
C GLU A 39 23.75 -4.05 -14.51
N THR A 40 24.42 -5.04 -13.98
CA THR A 40 25.04 -5.00 -12.66
C THR A 40 26.25 -4.09 -12.73
N LYS A 41 26.07 -2.80 -12.51
CA LYS A 41 27.20 -1.97 -12.10
C LYS A 41 27.35 -2.18 -10.60
N THR A 42 28.31 -3.02 -10.27
CA THR A 42 28.85 -3.18 -8.92
C THR A 42 29.27 -1.81 -8.41
N PHE A 43 28.56 -1.30 -7.39
CA PHE A 43 29.07 -0.21 -6.58
C PHE A 43 30.31 -0.74 -5.86
N VAL A 44 31.46 -0.42 -6.37
CA VAL A 44 32.71 -0.52 -5.64
C VAL A 44 32.63 0.56 -4.58
N GLU A 45 32.41 0.15 -3.34
CA GLU A 45 32.72 0.95 -2.17
C GLU A 45 34.24 1.16 -2.22
N ASN A 46 34.69 2.23 -2.83
CA ASN A 46 36.07 2.64 -2.73
C ASN A 46 36.34 2.97 -1.27
N LYS A 47 36.83 1.96 -0.57
CA LYS A 47 37.61 2.13 0.65
C LYS A 47 38.93 2.77 0.25
N ASP A 48 38.89 4.05 -0.15
CA ASP A 48 40.09 4.86 -0.08
C ASP A 48 40.31 5.23 1.36
N SER A 49 41.27 4.52 1.90
CA SER A 49 41.86 4.72 3.20
C SER A 49 42.65 6.03 3.25
N SER A 50 41.93 7.10 3.57
CA SER A 50 42.42 8.10 4.48
C SER A 50 41.38 8.25 5.56
N ALA A 51 41.61 7.62 6.69
CA ALA A 51 40.76 7.73 7.88
C ALA A 51 40.80 9.19 8.36
N GLU A 52 39.98 10.05 7.75
CA GLU A 52 39.55 11.27 8.39
C GLU A 52 38.65 10.86 9.56
N GLN A 53 39.18 11.02 10.76
CA GLN A 53 38.42 10.85 12.00
C GLN A 53 37.19 11.76 11.91
N PRO A 54 35.97 11.27 12.20
CA PRO A 54 34.78 12.11 12.22
C PRO A 54 35.03 13.26 13.20
N LEU A 55 34.70 14.49 12.78
CA LEU A 55 34.71 15.72 13.59
C LEU A 55 33.73 15.56 14.74
N THR A 56 34.14 15.03 15.87
CA THR A 56 33.25 14.45 16.89
C THR A 56 32.67 15.46 17.86
N SER A 57 33.30 16.59 18.12
CA SER A 57 32.76 17.67 18.97
C SER A 57 33.64 18.92 18.86
N LEU A 58 33.06 20.09 19.14
CA LEU A 58 33.84 21.31 19.26
C LEU A 58 34.79 21.20 20.45
N PRO A 59 36.11 21.34 20.26
CA PRO A 59 37.06 21.42 21.35
C PRO A 59 36.78 22.64 22.19
N THR A 60 36.88 22.47 23.50
CA THR A 60 36.69 23.56 24.49
C THR A 60 37.96 24.38 24.72
N ASP A 61 39.12 23.82 24.35
CA ASP A 61 40.44 24.47 24.49
C ASP A 61 40.84 25.21 23.23
N SER A 62 41.61 26.27 23.35
CA SER A 62 42.02 27.12 22.24
C SER A 62 42.91 26.42 21.20
N LEU A 63 43.71 25.42 21.61
CA LEU A 63 44.58 24.67 20.71
C LEU A 63 43.73 23.70 19.85
N GLY A 64 42.77 22.98 20.46
CA GLY A 64 41.86 22.11 19.76
C GLY A 64 40.96 22.89 18.79
N LEU A 65 40.48 24.06 19.20
CA LEU A 65 39.67 24.94 18.33
C LEU A 65 40.45 25.44 17.10
N ASN A 66 41.73 25.74 17.27
CA ASN A 66 42.57 26.14 16.12
C ASN A 66 42.80 24.98 15.14
N LYS A 67 43.08 23.79 15.62
CA LYS A 67 43.19 22.59 14.77
C LYS A 67 41.86 22.28 14.07
N TYR A 68 40.74 22.41 14.78
CA TYR A 68 39.41 22.24 14.19
C TYR A 68 39.13 23.24 13.06
N LYS A 69 39.53 24.52 13.25
CA LYS A 69 39.42 25.53 12.21
C LYS A 69 40.32 25.22 11.00
N GLU A 70 41.54 24.75 11.25
CA GLU A 70 42.45 24.37 10.17
C GLU A 70 41.91 23.23 9.32
N GLN A 71 41.22 22.26 9.93
CA GLN A 71 40.56 21.15 9.24
C GLN A 71 39.41 21.62 8.34
N LEU A 72 38.67 22.65 8.74
CA LEU A 72 37.53 23.19 8.00
C LEU A 72 37.89 24.25 6.95
N GLY A 73 39.13 24.73 6.95
CA GLY A 73 39.56 25.80 6.05
C GLY A 73 38.72 27.07 6.25
N ALA A 74 38.24 27.67 5.16
CA ALA A 74 37.41 28.87 5.22
C ALA A 74 36.14 28.68 6.09
N PHE A 75 35.53 27.50 6.12
CA PHE A 75 34.37 27.20 6.94
C PHE A 75 34.68 27.12 8.44
N GLY A 76 35.92 27.10 8.84
CA GLY A 76 36.36 27.21 10.25
C GLY A 76 35.89 28.49 10.94
N TYR A 77 35.58 29.56 10.20
CA TYR A 77 35.00 30.78 10.74
C TYR A 77 33.66 30.52 11.48
N ALA A 78 32.80 29.66 10.93
CA ALA A 78 31.52 29.32 11.54
C ALA A 78 31.68 28.71 12.96
N ALA A 79 32.74 27.95 13.23
CA ALA A 79 33.04 27.39 14.53
C ALA A 79 33.42 28.42 15.61
N THR A 80 33.74 29.65 15.21
CA THR A 80 34.10 30.73 16.14
C THR A 80 32.88 31.53 16.63
N LEU A 81 31.74 31.33 16.03
CA LEU A 81 30.52 32.08 16.35
C LEU A 81 29.89 31.62 17.67
N PRO A 82 29.23 32.52 18.43
CA PRO A 82 28.56 32.19 19.68
C PRO A 82 27.48 31.11 19.54
N SER A 83 26.92 30.96 18.32
CA SER A 83 25.91 29.97 17.96
C SER A 83 26.48 28.53 17.81
N ALA A 84 27.81 28.40 17.71
CA ALA A 84 28.48 27.10 17.59
C ALA A 84 28.53 26.39 18.95
N LYS A 85 27.41 25.79 19.33
CA LYS A 85 27.26 25.03 20.59
C LYS A 85 26.59 23.70 20.31
N GLU A 86 27.13 22.62 20.87
CA GLU A 86 26.50 21.30 20.79
C GLU A 86 25.10 21.32 21.41
N GLY A 87 24.15 20.67 20.77
CA GLY A 87 22.77 20.58 21.22
C GLY A 87 21.96 21.86 21.08
N ALA A 88 22.54 22.98 20.61
CA ALA A 88 21.80 24.20 20.36
C ALA A 88 20.86 24.05 19.16
N TYR A 89 19.66 24.58 19.30
CA TYR A 89 18.64 24.58 18.23
C TYR A 89 17.79 25.84 18.26
N THR A 90 17.12 26.12 17.15
CA THR A 90 16.11 27.17 17.02
C THR A 90 14.75 26.53 16.74
N GLN A 91 13.71 26.96 17.47
CA GLN A 91 12.36 26.40 17.36
C GLN A 91 11.45 27.32 16.53
N MET A 92 10.66 26.70 15.67
CA MET A 92 9.54 27.26 14.94
C MET A 92 8.30 26.41 15.18
N GLU A 93 7.13 27.03 15.24
CA GLU A 93 5.87 26.27 15.33
C GLU A 93 4.70 27.04 14.74
N ASN A 94 3.71 26.29 14.27
CA ASN A 94 2.39 26.79 13.89
C ASN A 94 1.31 25.97 14.62
N GLU A 95 0.06 26.06 14.21
CA GLU A 95 -1.04 25.30 14.83
C GLU A 95 -0.92 23.78 14.65
N LEU A 96 -0.22 23.30 13.63
CA LEU A 96 -0.20 21.89 13.19
C LEU A 96 1.10 21.16 13.53
N ILE A 97 2.25 21.85 13.45
CA ILE A 97 3.55 21.25 13.67
C ILE A 97 4.46 22.12 14.53
N LYS A 98 5.38 21.44 15.23
CA LYS A 98 6.49 22.05 15.97
C LYS A 98 7.79 21.49 15.41
N VAL A 99 8.71 22.38 15.04
CA VAL A 99 9.97 22.07 14.36
C VAL A 99 11.12 22.67 15.16
N GLN A 100 12.20 21.88 15.36
CA GLN A 100 13.46 22.39 15.87
C GLN A 100 14.55 22.15 14.83
N VAL A 101 15.29 23.20 14.51
CA VAL A 101 16.42 23.16 13.58
C VAL A 101 17.70 23.25 14.40
N SER A 102 18.58 22.26 14.27
CA SER A 102 19.84 22.21 14.99
C SER A 102 20.83 23.25 14.44
N ASN A 103 21.56 23.93 15.34
CA ASN A 103 22.63 24.81 14.91
C ASN A 103 23.79 24.01 14.26
N LYS A 104 24.05 22.78 14.72
CA LYS A 104 24.95 21.84 14.02
C LYS A 104 24.20 21.19 12.88
N GLY A 105 24.69 21.39 11.67
CA GLY A 105 24.12 20.86 10.44
C GLY A 105 23.01 21.72 9.81
N GLY A 106 22.40 22.64 10.55
CA GLY A 106 21.35 23.50 10.03
C GLY A 106 20.05 22.77 9.63
N TYR A 107 19.88 21.51 10.02
CA TYR A 107 18.75 20.67 9.60
C TYR A 107 17.73 20.42 10.72
N ILE A 108 16.54 19.95 10.34
CA ILE A 108 15.46 19.64 11.28
C ILE A 108 15.85 18.44 12.12
N SER A 109 16.08 18.65 13.43
CA SER A 109 16.49 17.64 14.41
C SER A 109 15.33 17.12 15.28
N TYR A 110 14.20 17.87 15.28
CA TYR A 110 12.97 17.48 15.96
C TYR A 110 11.75 17.95 15.18
N LEU A 111 10.74 17.07 15.05
CA LEU A 111 9.46 17.39 14.43
C LEU A 111 8.32 16.64 15.08
N LEU A 112 7.36 17.40 15.62
CA LEU A 112 6.15 16.93 16.26
C LEU A 112 4.93 17.33 15.41
N ILE A 113 4.05 16.37 15.15
CA ILE A 113 2.70 16.63 14.61
C ILE A 113 1.75 16.86 15.78
N LYS A 114 1.23 18.09 15.89
CA LYS A 114 0.32 18.46 16.98
C LYS A 114 -1.01 17.71 16.86
N ASN A 115 -1.64 17.43 18.00
CA ASN A 115 -2.95 16.77 18.09
C ASN A 115 -3.02 15.34 17.51
N GLN A 116 -1.86 14.71 17.25
CA GLN A 116 -1.77 13.32 16.83
C GLN A 116 -1.04 12.49 17.89
N LYS A 117 -1.53 11.27 18.09
CA LYS A 117 -0.93 10.31 19.04
C LYS A 117 -0.53 9.03 18.33
N THR A 118 0.49 8.38 18.81
CA THR A 118 0.87 7.01 18.43
C THR A 118 -0.10 6.00 19.06
N TYR A 119 -0.01 4.74 18.66
CA TYR A 119 -0.85 3.65 19.19
C TYR A 119 -0.80 3.50 20.73
N ASN A 120 0.28 3.94 21.37
CA ASN A 120 0.48 3.89 22.84
C ASN A 120 0.19 5.22 23.53
N GLY A 121 -0.49 6.15 22.85
CA GLY A 121 -0.94 7.44 23.40
C GLY A 121 0.13 8.54 23.49
N LYS A 122 1.37 8.28 23.05
CA LYS A 122 2.45 9.27 22.98
C LYS A 122 2.23 10.23 21.81
N PRO A 123 2.76 11.45 21.83
CA PRO A 123 2.72 12.36 20.68
C PRO A 123 3.38 11.74 19.44
N VAL A 124 2.90 12.11 18.24
CA VAL A 124 3.53 11.72 16.98
C VAL A 124 4.73 12.60 16.72
N GLU A 125 5.91 12.07 16.95
CA GLU A 125 7.19 12.71 16.70
C GLU A 125 7.86 12.00 15.52
N LEU A 126 7.78 12.60 14.32
CA LEU A 126 8.37 12.00 13.10
C LEU A 126 9.90 12.06 13.13
N ILE A 127 10.44 13.17 13.67
CA ILE A 127 11.88 13.37 13.83
C ILE A 127 12.19 13.57 15.30
N LYS A 128 13.03 12.69 15.86
CA LYS A 128 13.50 12.72 17.25
C LYS A 128 14.63 11.71 17.45
N ASP A 129 15.47 11.97 18.43
CA ASP A 129 16.55 11.06 18.86
C ASP A 129 17.52 10.71 17.69
N ASN A 130 17.87 11.74 16.88
CA ASN A 130 18.79 11.62 15.74
C ASN A 130 18.37 10.58 14.68
N ASN A 131 17.06 10.34 14.51
CA ASN A 131 16.55 9.42 13.48
C ASN A 131 16.55 10.02 12.07
N ALA A 132 16.85 11.32 11.91
CA ALA A 132 16.93 12.00 10.63
C ALA A 132 18.25 12.76 10.48
N SER A 133 18.70 12.93 9.25
CA SER A 133 19.81 13.81 8.89
C SER A 133 19.62 14.39 7.49
N PHE A 134 20.08 15.63 7.33
CA PHE A 134 20.12 16.32 6.05
C PHE A 134 21.48 16.96 5.89
N SER A 135 22.15 16.74 4.78
CA SER A 135 23.51 17.23 4.56
C SER A 135 23.74 17.57 3.10
N LEU A 136 24.48 18.63 2.89
CA LEU A 136 25.07 18.95 1.61
C LEU A 136 26.57 18.63 1.67
N LYS A 137 27.03 17.69 0.86
CA LYS A 137 28.45 17.40 0.66
C LYS A 137 29.00 18.39 -0.35
N ILE A 138 29.96 19.18 0.04
CA ILE A 138 30.59 20.24 -0.76
C ILE A 138 32.09 20.02 -0.87
N ALA A 139 32.64 20.27 -2.06
CA ALA A 139 34.08 20.32 -2.30
C ALA A 139 34.55 21.78 -2.30
N THR A 140 35.75 22.04 -1.76
CA THR A 140 36.35 23.36 -1.69
C THR A 140 37.59 23.46 -2.58
N ASN A 141 37.99 24.66 -2.98
CA ASN A 141 39.16 24.89 -3.86
C ASN A 141 40.49 24.57 -3.17
N ASP A 142 40.51 24.48 -1.84
CA ASP A 142 41.65 24.02 -1.06
C ASP A 142 41.65 22.48 -0.83
N HIS A 143 40.94 21.73 -1.71
CA HIS A 143 40.88 20.28 -1.79
C HIS A 143 40.29 19.59 -0.57
N ARG A 144 39.36 20.23 0.16
CA ARG A 144 38.59 19.60 1.23
C ARG A 144 37.24 19.18 0.73
N THR A 145 36.73 18.09 1.34
CA THR A 145 35.35 17.67 1.18
C THR A 145 34.67 17.79 2.55
N LEU A 146 33.62 18.58 2.64
CA LEU A 146 32.91 18.90 3.88
C LEU A 146 31.45 18.45 3.79
N GLU A 147 30.94 17.92 4.93
CA GLU A 147 29.54 17.59 5.10
C GLU A 147 28.88 18.66 5.98
N THR A 148 27.87 19.35 5.48
CA THR A 148 27.22 20.44 6.22
C THR A 148 26.61 20.00 7.54
N LYS A 149 26.20 18.71 7.68
CA LYS A 149 25.67 18.15 8.95
C LYS A 149 26.65 18.25 10.12
N ASP A 150 27.95 18.37 9.86
CA ASP A 150 29.01 18.42 10.87
C ASP A 150 29.44 19.85 11.17
N LEU A 151 28.92 20.85 10.44
CA LEU A 151 29.27 22.25 10.53
C LEU A 151 28.23 23.07 11.32
N TYR A 152 28.65 24.23 11.87
CA TYR A 152 27.77 25.06 12.69
C TYR A 152 27.18 26.22 11.90
N PHE A 153 25.89 26.39 12.04
CA PHE A 153 25.10 27.47 11.44
C PHE A 153 24.73 28.50 12.48
N GLU A 154 24.71 29.76 12.06
CA GLU A 154 24.20 30.87 12.87
C GLU A 154 22.69 31.07 12.55
N PRO A 155 21.79 30.91 13.53
CA PRO A 155 20.37 31.10 13.34
C PRO A 155 19.97 32.57 13.42
N THR A 156 19.02 32.97 12.59
CA THR A 156 18.29 34.25 12.71
C THR A 156 16.81 33.98 12.44
N LEU A 157 15.99 34.10 13.48
CA LEU A 157 14.54 33.89 13.38
C LEU A 157 13.83 35.24 13.25
N SER A 158 13.00 35.38 12.23
CA SER A 158 12.15 36.56 12.00
C SER A 158 10.74 36.10 11.64
N GLY A 159 9.80 36.21 12.59
CA GLY A 159 8.45 35.69 12.41
C GLY A 159 8.44 34.19 12.12
N ASN A 160 7.90 33.80 10.97
CA ASN A 160 7.81 32.40 10.53
C ASN A 160 9.02 31.96 9.67
N THR A 161 10.04 32.80 9.51
CA THR A 161 11.20 32.54 8.67
C THR A 161 12.45 32.41 9.52
N LEU A 162 13.15 31.28 9.37
CA LEU A 162 14.41 30.99 10.03
C LEU A 162 15.52 30.91 8.98
N SER A 163 16.49 31.83 9.10
CA SER A 163 17.74 31.84 8.34
C SER A 163 18.82 31.13 9.14
N MET A 164 19.38 30.06 8.60
CA MET A 164 20.52 29.31 9.15
C MET A 164 21.74 29.56 8.25
N LYS A 165 22.72 30.35 8.71
CA LYS A 165 23.89 30.74 7.90
C LYS A 165 25.16 30.02 8.34
N LEU A 166 25.71 29.20 7.47
CA LEU A 166 27.05 28.65 7.58
C LEU A 166 28.04 29.67 7.00
N LYS A 167 28.63 30.51 7.86
CA LYS A 167 29.46 31.64 7.48
C LYS A 167 30.91 31.25 7.22
N VAL A 168 31.47 31.78 6.17
CA VAL A 168 32.90 31.75 5.83
C VAL A 168 33.58 33.08 6.19
N SER A 169 32.80 34.17 6.12
CA SER A 169 33.15 35.52 6.56
C SER A 169 31.92 36.27 7.02
N ALA A 170 32.05 37.55 7.31
CA ALA A 170 30.89 38.38 7.68
C ALA A 170 29.83 38.48 6.57
N THR A 171 30.23 38.38 5.30
CA THR A 171 29.39 38.60 4.11
C THR A 171 29.21 37.37 3.23
N GLU A 172 30.05 36.37 3.38
CA GLU A 172 30.05 35.14 2.58
C GLU A 172 29.54 33.97 3.38
N TYR A 173 28.55 33.26 2.86
CA TYR A 173 27.88 32.18 3.59
C TYR A 173 27.10 31.22 2.68
N LEU A 174 26.88 30.01 3.16
CA LEU A 174 25.82 29.10 2.71
C LEU A 174 24.63 29.25 3.67
N GLU A 175 23.45 29.42 3.13
CA GLU A 175 22.22 29.64 3.90
C GLU A 175 21.19 28.54 3.63
N TYR A 176 20.60 28.05 4.71
CA TYR A 176 19.37 27.25 4.72
C TYR A 176 18.25 28.14 5.25
N LEU A 177 17.33 28.50 4.38
CA LEU A 177 16.21 29.40 4.71
C LEU A 177 14.92 28.59 4.81
N TYR A 178 14.36 28.55 5.98
CA TYR A 178 13.10 27.86 6.29
C TYR A 178 11.98 28.87 6.48
N THR A 179 10.83 28.70 5.83
CA THR A 179 9.62 29.51 6.06
C THR A 179 8.45 28.58 6.34
N LEU A 180 7.97 28.64 7.59
CA LEU A 180 6.83 27.82 8.05
C LEU A 180 5.53 28.49 7.68
N ARG A 181 4.68 27.82 6.90
CA ARG A 181 3.35 28.33 6.55
C ARG A 181 2.40 28.28 7.74
N PRO A 182 1.55 29.30 7.98
CA PRO A 182 0.84 29.46 9.26
C PRO A 182 -0.11 28.31 9.66
N VAL A 183 -0.87 27.76 8.71
CA VAL A 183 -1.91 26.72 8.96
C VAL A 183 -1.73 25.53 8.02
N GLU A 184 -0.49 25.17 7.74
CA GLU A 184 -0.14 24.09 6.82
C GLU A 184 0.92 23.18 7.43
N TYR A 185 0.97 21.95 6.93
CA TYR A 185 2.07 20.99 7.16
C TYR A 185 3.26 21.23 6.24
N PHE A 186 3.28 22.36 5.55
CA PHE A 186 4.22 22.74 4.50
C PHE A 186 5.24 23.72 5.03
N LEU A 187 6.50 23.47 4.70
CA LEU A 187 7.64 24.28 5.06
C LEU A 187 8.44 24.60 3.79
N ASP A 188 8.45 25.86 3.37
CA ASP A 188 9.28 26.29 2.25
C ASP A 188 10.75 26.26 2.70
N PHE A 189 11.62 25.75 1.84
CA PHE A 189 13.02 25.56 2.14
C PHE A 189 13.88 25.98 0.95
N GLN A 190 14.85 26.84 1.19
CA GLN A 190 15.80 27.28 0.17
C GLN A 190 17.23 27.06 0.63
N ILE A 191 18.05 26.51 -0.25
CA ILE A 191 19.52 26.43 -0.09
C ILE A 191 20.14 27.46 -1.03
N ARG A 192 20.86 28.43 -0.48
CA ARG A 192 21.57 29.41 -1.31
C ARG A 192 22.94 29.70 -0.76
N SER A 193 23.91 29.93 -1.64
CA SER A 193 25.23 30.46 -1.28
C SER A 193 25.37 31.92 -1.73
N VAL A 194 26.14 32.66 -1.00
CA VAL A 194 26.45 34.07 -1.31
C VAL A 194 27.94 34.28 -1.17
N GLY A 195 28.59 34.66 -2.26
CA GLY A 195 30.02 34.99 -2.31
C GLY A 195 30.96 33.80 -2.26
N LEU A 196 30.42 32.54 -2.36
CA LEU A 196 31.22 31.32 -2.20
C LEU A 196 31.86 30.79 -3.49
N SER A 197 31.70 31.44 -4.63
CA SER A 197 32.23 31.00 -5.92
C SER A 197 33.76 30.84 -5.95
N LYS A 198 34.49 31.55 -5.07
CA LYS A 198 35.95 31.41 -4.91
C LYS A 198 36.36 30.34 -3.89
N THR A 199 35.46 29.97 -3.00
CA THR A 199 35.72 29.01 -1.93
C THR A 199 35.31 27.59 -2.35
N LEU A 200 34.20 27.47 -3.06
CA LEU A 200 33.67 26.17 -3.52
C LEU A 200 34.37 25.74 -4.82
N ASN A 201 34.69 24.46 -4.92
CA ASN A 201 35.14 23.84 -6.17
C ASN A 201 33.91 23.57 -7.06
N THR A 202 33.66 24.43 -8.02
CA THR A 202 32.53 24.34 -8.94
C THR A 202 32.64 23.21 -9.97
N GLY A 203 33.81 22.56 -10.06
CA GLY A 203 34.02 21.35 -10.89
C GLY A 203 33.38 20.10 -10.32
N ASP A 204 33.16 20.05 -9.01
CA ASP A 204 32.55 18.92 -8.31
C ASP A 204 31.13 19.30 -7.86
N ALA A 205 30.13 18.62 -8.42
CA ALA A 205 28.73 18.86 -8.07
C ALA A 205 28.46 18.57 -6.59
N PRO A 206 27.83 19.50 -5.83
CA PRO A 206 27.42 19.22 -4.46
C PRO A 206 26.39 18.07 -4.42
N ILE A 207 26.47 17.24 -3.38
CA ILE A 207 25.53 16.12 -3.20
C ILE A 207 24.66 16.41 -1.99
N LEU A 208 23.37 16.59 -2.23
CA LEU A 208 22.35 16.67 -1.20
C LEU A 208 21.98 15.28 -0.73
N SER A 209 22.08 15.00 0.57
CA SER A 209 21.69 13.73 1.18
C SER A 209 20.62 13.95 2.22
N TRP A 210 19.55 13.15 2.17
CA TRP A 210 18.49 13.13 3.18
C TRP A 210 18.25 11.72 3.66
N LYS A 211 18.21 11.54 4.99
CA LYS A 211 18.01 10.24 5.66
C LYS A 211 16.93 10.34 6.73
N LEU A 212 16.16 9.28 6.89
CA LEU A 212 15.15 9.17 7.93
C LEU A 212 14.96 7.70 8.33
N LYS A 213 15.12 7.40 9.62
CA LYS A 213 14.66 6.13 10.19
C LYS A 213 13.21 6.28 10.61
N ALA A 214 12.32 5.56 9.94
CA ALA A 214 10.89 5.60 10.18
C ALA A 214 10.57 5.04 11.57
N ARG A 215 10.08 5.87 12.48
CA ARG A 215 9.67 5.48 13.84
C ARG A 215 8.32 4.76 13.78
N ARG A 216 8.15 3.73 14.61
CA ARG A 216 6.88 3.03 14.75
C ARG A 216 5.79 3.95 15.33
N MET A 217 4.68 4.09 14.62
CA MET A 217 3.53 4.92 15.00
C MET A 217 2.27 4.10 15.29
N GLU A 218 2.17 2.88 14.69
CA GLU A 218 0.96 2.07 14.69
C GLU A 218 1.11 0.78 15.52
N LYS A 219 -0.02 0.19 15.91
CA LYS A 219 -0.09 -0.99 16.79
C LYS A 219 0.53 -2.23 16.15
N SER A 220 0.25 -2.49 14.87
CA SER A 220 0.81 -3.62 14.13
C SER A 220 2.07 -3.21 13.39
N VAL A 221 3.22 -3.76 13.78
CA VAL A 221 4.52 -3.53 13.11
C VAL A 221 4.47 -4.03 11.67
N THR A 222 4.02 -5.26 11.46
CA THR A 222 3.95 -5.88 10.12
C THR A 222 3.01 -5.13 9.19
N TYR A 223 1.89 -4.62 9.71
CA TYR A 223 0.95 -3.85 8.91
C TYR A 223 1.49 -2.46 8.56
N GLU A 224 2.08 -1.76 9.54
CA GLU A 224 2.74 -0.47 9.33
C GLU A 224 3.91 -0.59 8.35
N ASP A 225 4.79 -1.59 8.53
CA ASP A 225 5.96 -1.82 7.67
C ASP A 225 5.58 -2.02 6.19
N ARG A 226 4.46 -2.72 5.93
CA ARG A 226 3.94 -2.95 4.56
C ARG A 226 3.65 -1.64 3.82
N TYR A 227 3.17 -0.61 4.52
CA TYR A 227 2.82 0.68 3.95
C TYR A 227 3.88 1.76 4.21
N THR A 228 4.99 1.41 4.85
CA THR A 228 6.15 2.26 5.07
C THR A 228 7.13 2.09 3.91
N LEU A 229 7.16 3.07 3.00
CA LEU A 229 7.86 2.98 1.71
C LEU A 229 8.46 4.34 1.36
N ALA A 230 9.60 4.36 0.67
CA ALA A 230 9.99 5.55 -0.06
C ALA A 230 9.22 5.58 -1.38
N VAL A 231 8.51 6.69 -1.63
CA VAL A 231 7.79 6.91 -2.88
C VAL A 231 8.40 8.11 -3.59
N ALA A 232 8.67 7.99 -4.87
CA ALA A 232 9.24 9.09 -5.65
C ALA A 232 8.43 9.32 -6.93
N GLN A 233 8.25 10.59 -7.28
CA GLN A 233 7.78 10.97 -8.60
C GLN A 233 8.99 11.33 -9.48
N TYR A 234 9.04 10.76 -10.67
CA TYR A 234 10.20 10.86 -11.54
C TYR A 234 9.80 10.94 -13.03
N GLU A 235 10.73 11.33 -13.89
CA GLU A 235 10.54 11.44 -15.35
C GLU A 235 9.27 12.21 -15.75
N ASN A 236 8.40 11.60 -16.55
CA ASN A 236 7.19 12.21 -17.10
C ASN A 236 5.99 12.08 -16.14
N ASN A 237 6.18 12.35 -14.86
CA ASN A 237 5.12 12.27 -13.86
C ASN A 237 4.74 10.82 -13.44
N ASP A 238 5.65 9.85 -13.64
CA ASP A 238 5.50 8.50 -13.14
C ASP A 238 5.82 8.44 -11.64
N ASP A 239 5.31 7.44 -10.94
CA ASP A 239 5.60 7.21 -9.53
C ASP A 239 6.20 5.82 -9.29
N LYS A 240 7.08 5.73 -8.30
CA LYS A 240 7.74 4.48 -7.91
C LYS A 240 7.79 4.37 -6.39
N SER A 241 7.33 3.21 -5.89
CA SER A 241 7.53 2.81 -4.50
C SER A 241 8.77 1.93 -4.38
N ILE A 242 9.57 2.18 -3.33
CA ILE A 242 10.83 1.49 -3.02
C ILE A 242 10.78 1.09 -1.55
N GLY A 243 11.16 -0.13 -1.20
CA GLY A 243 11.23 -0.57 0.19
C GLY A 243 10.48 -1.87 0.49
N GLY A 244 10.74 -2.91 -0.29
CA GLY A 244 10.31 -4.28 -0.02
C GLY A 244 10.99 -4.89 1.20
N SER A 245 11.20 -6.20 1.22
CA SER A 245 11.93 -6.92 2.26
C SER A 245 13.45 -6.80 2.04
N GLY A 246 14.21 -6.57 3.11
CA GLY A 246 15.67 -6.45 3.08
C GLY A 246 16.17 -5.06 2.70
N VAL A 247 17.24 -4.98 1.91
CA VAL A 247 17.82 -3.74 1.41
C VAL A 247 17.50 -3.59 -0.07
N GLU A 248 16.88 -2.49 -0.43
CA GLU A 248 16.60 -2.12 -1.82
C GLU A 248 17.32 -0.84 -2.17
N THR A 249 18.03 -0.84 -3.31
CA THR A 249 18.66 0.35 -3.90
C THR A 249 18.08 0.63 -5.27
N LYS A 250 17.86 1.91 -5.58
CA LYS A 250 17.30 2.32 -6.87
C LYS A 250 17.82 3.69 -7.28
N THR A 251 18.19 3.83 -8.55
CA THR A 251 18.47 5.12 -9.17
C THR A 251 17.29 5.53 -10.04
N LEU A 252 16.81 6.76 -9.90
CA LEU A 252 15.73 7.35 -10.69
C LEU A 252 16.19 8.68 -11.28
N ASN A 253 15.77 8.96 -12.51
CA ASN A 253 16.11 10.21 -13.21
C ASN A 253 14.97 11.22 -13.11
N LYS A 254 15.30 12.53 -13.14
CA LYS A 254 14.32 13.64 -13.11
C LYS A 254 13.33 13.53 -11.96
N VAL A 255 13.86 13.40 -10.73
CA VAL A 255 13.04 13.24 -9.52
C VAL A 255 12.46 14.59 -9.10
N GLN A 256 11.13 14.71 -9.11
CA GLN A 256 10.41 15.91 -8.70
C GLN A 256 10.24 15.98 -7.18
N TRP A 257 9.85 14.86 -6.56
CA TRP A 257 9.74 14.75 -5.12
C TRP A 257 9.98 13.31 -4.65
N VAL A 258 10.32 13.19 -3.37
CA VAL A 258 10.39 11.94 -2.64
C VAL A 258 9.56 12.05 -1.36
N ASP A 259 8.80 11.01 -1.03
CA ASP A 259 8.09 10.82 0.23
C ASP A 259 8.70 9.65 1.01
N PHE A 260 9.23 9.90 2.18
CA PHE A 260 9.50 8.87 3.16
C PHE A 260 8.22 8.62 3.95
N LYS A 261 7.37 7.78 3.34
CA LYS A 261 6.05 7.46 3.86
C LYS A 261 6.14 6.50 5.04
N GLN A 262 5.49 6.85 6.13
CA GLN A 262 5.38 6.06 7.36
C GLN A 262 3.91 5.70 7.58
N HIS A 263 3.36 4.77 6.76
CA HIS A 263 1.96 4.33 6.73
C HIS A 263 0.98 5.51 6.57
N LEU A 264 0.48 6.07 7.67
CA LEU A 264 -0.50 7.16 7.69
C LEU A 264 0.13 8.56 7.81
N PHE A 265 1.46 8.66 7.84
CA PHE A 265 2.18 9.93 7.84
C PHE A 265 3.17 9.98 6.68
N SER A 266 3.43 11.17 6.19
CA SER A 266 4.34 11.42 5.07
C SER A 266 5.37 12.47 5.44
N SER A 267 6.58 12.27 4.94
CA SER A 267 7.68 13.21 4.97
C SER A 267 8.16 13.43 3.54
N PHE A 268 7.69 14.52 2.90
CA PHE A 268 8.10 14.84 1.53
C PHE A 268 9.29 15.81 1.52
N LEU A 269 10.18 15.59 0.56
CA LEU A 269 11.10 16.57 0.02
C LEU A 269 10.72 16.80 -1.44
N ILE A 270 10.35 18.03 -1.76
CA ILE A 270 9.83 18.44 -3.07
C ILE A 270 10.80 19.48 -3.66
N SER A 271 11.19 19.33 -4.90
CA SER A 271 11.99 20.30 -5.61
C SER A 271 11.16 21.13 -6.58
N ALA A 272 11.42 22.44 -6.65
CA ALA A 272 10.79 23.32 -7.64
C ALA A 272 11.21 22.95 -9.08
N LYS A 273 12.44 22.43 -9.24
CA LYS A 273 12.95 21.88 -10.51
C LYS A 273 13.38 20.43 -10.26
N PRO A 274 12.97 19.45 -11.11
CA PRO A 274 13.36 18.08 -10.90
C PRO A 274 14.88 17.90 -10.75
N PHE A 275 15.32 17.18 -9.73
CA PHE A 275 16.70 16.73 -9.62
C PHE A 275 17.05 15.85 -10.82
N SER A 276 18.26 16.00 -11.37
CA SER A 276 18.70 15.22 -12.53
C SER A 276 18.65 13.72 -12.27
N GLU A 277 19.07 13.31 -11.09
CA GLU A 277 19.16 11.91 -10.63
C GLU A 277 18.90 11.83 -9.13
N GLY A 278 18.27 10.76 -8.66
CA GLY A 278 18.12 10.44 -7.25
C GLY A 278 18.55 9.00 -6.97
N ASN A 279 19.51 8.83 -6.05
CA ASN A 279 19.99 7.52 -5.61
C ASN A 279 19.36 7.16 -4.27
N PHE A 280 18.49 6.15 -4.29
CA PHE A 280 17.70 5.67 -3.16
C PHE A 280 18.31 4.42 -2.54
N ARG A 281 18.29 4.34 -1.20
CA ARG A 281 18.54 3.14 -0.43
C ARG A 281 17.50 3.05 0.67
N VAL A 282 16.80 1.95 0.72
CA VAL A 282 15.80 1.63 1.74
C VAL A 282 16.15 0.29 2.38
N GLU A 283 16.23 0.25 3.70
CA GLU A 283 16.51 -0.95 4.46
C GLU A 283 15.36 -1.25 5.42
N ASN A 284 14.88 -2.50 5.41
CA ASN A 284 13.86 -2.96 6.35
C ASN A 284 14.49 -3.28 7.69
N LEU A 285 14.05 -2.60 8.75
CA LEU A 285 14.48 -2.81 10.13
C LEU A 285 13.50 -3.68 10.93
N ALA A 286 12.27 -3.87 10.45
CA ALA A 286 11.23 -4.67 11.07
C ALA A 286 11.38 -6.16 10.69
N THR A 287 12.50 -6.79 11.08
CA THR A 287 12.82 -8.18 10.72
C THR A 287 12.09 -9.23 11.57
N SER A 288 11.40 -8.82 12.62
CA SER A 288 10.64 -9.71 13.52
C SER A 288 9.36 -9.03 14.03
N GLU A 289 8.31 -9.83 14.25
CA GLU A 289 7.13 -9.40 15.00
C GLU A 289 7.50 -9.28 16.48
N GLY A 290 7.90 -8.10 16.92
CA GLY A 290 8.24 -7.86 18.31
C GLY A 290 7.70 -6.53 18.82
N GLU A 291 7.25 -6.48 20.09
CA GLU A 291 6.82 -5.24 20.75
C GLU A 291 7.96 -4.21 20.87
N ASN A 292 9.21 -4.65 20.78
CA ASN A 292 10.41 -3.83 20.95
C ASN A 292 10.89 -3.14 19.67
N VAL A 293 10.22 -3.32 18.52
CA VAL A 293 10.58 -2.62 17.27
C VAL A 293 10.26 -1.13 17.42
N GLN A 294 11.30 -0.29 17.41
CA GLN A 294 11.16 1.17 17.49
C GLN A 294 11.11 1.83 16.12
N ASN A 295 11.81 1.26 15.14
CA ASN A 295 11.88 1.77 13.77
C ASN A 295 11.53 0.66 12.78
N THR A 296 10.81 1.01 11.73
CA THR A 296 10.37 0.05 10.70
C THR A 296 11.31 0.04 9.49
N LYS A 297 11.77 1.21 9.03
CA LYS A 297 12.66 1.34 7.86
C LYS A 297 13.76 2.37 8.07
N ASP A 298 14.89 2.19 7.38
CA ASP A 298 15.93 3.21 7.21
C ASP A 298 15.91 3.68 5.77
N PHE A 299 15.53 4.95 5.59
CA PHE A 299 15.46 5.62 4.29
C PHE A 299 16.68 6.49 4.07
N SER A 300 17.23 6.46 2.86
CA SER A 300 18.28 7.34 2.41
C SER A 300 18.08 7.69 0.93
N VAL A 301 18.24 8.96 0.61
CA VAL A 301 18.29 9.44 -0.79
C VAL A 301 19.39 10.46 -0.95
N SER A 302 20.03 10.48 -2.12
CA SER A 302 21.01 11.52 -2.48
C SER A 302 20.75 12.05 -3.89
N PHE A 303 20.97 13.37 -4.04
CA PHE A 303 20.76 14.11 -5.28
C PHE A 303 21.98 14.94 -5.60
N PRO A 304 22.54 14.89 -6.82
CA PRO A 304 23.50 15.90 -7.27
C PRO A 304 22.79 17.23 -7.49
N ILE A 305 23.42 18.32 -7.03
CA ILE A 305 22.93 19.68 -7.21
C ILE A 305 23.86 20.39 -8.21
N THR A 306 23.33 21.34 -8.95
CA THR A 306 24.10 22.12 -9.93
C THR A 306 24.39 23.52 -9.42
N TYR A 307 25.58 24.03 -9.71
CA TYR A 307 25.90 25.44 -9.51
C TYR A 307 25.25 26.30 -10.60
N ILE A 308 24.75 27.47 -10.20
CA ILE A 308 24.24 28.52 -11.09
C ILE A 308 25.15 29.73 -10.93
N SER A 309 25.91 30.08 -11.96
CA SER A 309 26.90 31.16 -11.91
C SER A 309 27.92 31.02 -10.77
N GLY A 310 28.31 29.78 -10.43
CA GLY A 310 29.27 29.49 -9.37
C GLY A 310 28.68 29.47 -7.95
N GLU A 311 27.39 29.69 -7.80
CA GLU A 311 26.67 29.69 -6.53
C GLU A 311 25.61 28.57 -6.49
N ILE A 312 25.23 28.17 -5.28
CA ILE A 312 24.14 27.23 -5.04
C ILE A 312 22.84 28.03 -4.89
N ASN A 313 21.78 27.61 -5.58
CA ASN A 313 20.44 28.19 -5.42
C ASN A 313 19.36 27.15 -5.76
N GLU A 314 18.93 26.42 -4.71
CA GLU A 314 17.90 25.39 -4.81
C GLU A 314 16.66 25.81 -4.04
N SER A 315 15.51 25.73 -4.68
CA SER A 315 14.21 25.99 -4.07
C SER A 315 13.50 24.65 -3.84
N LEU A 316 13.30 24.34 -2.59
CA LEU A 316 12.78 23.07 -2.10
C LEU A 316 11.58 23.32 -1.19
N HIS A 317 10.82 22.26 -0.90
CA HIS A 317 9.77 22.29 0.11
C HIS A 317 9.79 20.99 0.89
N PHE A 318 9.48 21.07 2.17
CA PHE A 318 9.13 19.93 2.99
C PHE A 318 7.63 19.89 3.27
N TYR A 319 7.06 18.71 3.31
CA TYR A 319 5.78 18.45 3.92
C TYR A 319 5.97 17.40 5.01
N TYR A 320 5.50 17.70 6.21
CA TYR A 320 5.51 16.76 7.32
C TYR A 320 4.13 16.70 7.94
N GLY A 321 3.39 15.63 7.67
CA GLY A 321 2.01 15.57 8.11
C GLY A 321 1.29 14.26 7.80
N PRO A 322 -0.02 14.24 8.01
CA PRO A 322 -0.87 13.11 7.65
C PRO A 322 -0.79 12.77 6.16
N SER A 323 -0.69 11.48 5.83
CA SER A 323 -0.85 10.96 4.47
C SER A 323 -2.35 10.92 4.12
N ASP A 324 -3.00 12.08 4.17
CA ASP A 324 -4.43 12.26 3.94
C ASP A 324 -4.72 12.75 2.51
N TYR A 325 -5.68 12.11 1.84
CA TYR A 325 -6.00 12.41 0.44
C TYR A 325 -6.42 13.87 0.23
N HIS A 326 -7.22 14.46 1.13
CA HIS A 326 -7.72 15.82 0.98
C HIS A 326 -6.65 16.86 1.27
N LEU A 327 -5.79 16.59 2.25
CA LEU A 327 -4.66 17.47 2.54
C LEU A 327 -3.67 17.50 1.37
N LEU A 328 -3.28 16.33 0.84
CA LEU A 328 -2.33 16.24 -0.26
C LEU A 328 -2.92 16.73 -1.59
N LYS A 329 -4.23 16.56 -1.81
CA LYS A 329 -4.91 17.02 -3.02
C LYS A 329 -4.83 18.54 -3.24
N LYS A 330 -4.66 19.33 -2.18
CA LYS A 330 -4.45 20.77 -2.30
C LYS A 330 -3.24 21.11 -3.15
N TYR A 331 -2.24 20.25 -3.14
CA TYR A 331 -0.94 20.42 -3.83
C TYR A 331 -0.85 19.61 -5.14
N ASP A 332 -1.94 18.92 -5.56
CA ASP A 332 -1.91 18.05 -6.74
C ASP A 332 -1.72 18.81 -8.06
N LYS A 333 -2.23 20.04 -8.16
CA LYS A 333 -2.08 20.83 -9.38
C LYS A 333 -0.62 21.18 -9.66
N GLU A 334 0.18 21.33 -8.63
CA GLU A 334 1.57 21.74 -8.70
C GLU A 334 2.53 20.55 -8.65
N TYR A 335 2.29 19.61 -7.71
CA TYR A 335 3.24 18.53 -7.41
C TYR A 335 2.66 17.12 -7.57
N GLY A 336 1.33 16.93 -7.61
CA GLY A 336 0.74 15.60 -7.74
C GLY A 336 0.94 14.70 -6.52
N LEU A 337 0.92 15.25 -5.30
CA LEU A 337 1.30 14.54 -4.06
C LEU A 337 0.36 13.38 -3.69
N THR A 338 -0.89 13.37 -4.18
CA THR A 338 -1.82 12.24 -3.93
C THR A 338 -1.36 10.93 -4.54
N LYS A 339 -0.39 10.93 -5.46
CA LYS A 339 0.23 9.72 -6.01
C LYS A 339 0.99 8.89 -4.98
N ALA A 340 1.46 9.52 -3.89
CA ALA A 340 2.06 8.82 -2.78
C ALA A 340 1.07 7.94 -1.98
N ILE A 341 -0.25 8.13 -2.19
CA ILE A 341 -1.29 7.32 -1.53
C ILE A 341 -1.69 6.17 -2.47
N PRO A 342 -1.44 4.90 -2.13
CA PRO A 342 -1.77 3.75 -2.97
C PRO A 342 -3.27 3.44 -2.94
N LEU A 343 -4.10 4.22 -3.65
CA LEU A 343 -5.55 4.03 -3.75
C LEU A 343 -5.96 2.88 -4.69
N GLY A 344 -5.00 2.11 -5.20
CA GLY A 344 -5.21 1.04 -6.16
C GLY A 344 -5.02 1.50 -7.61
N TRP A 345 -4.70 0.55 -8.51
CA TRP A 345 -4.41 0.80 -9.91
C TRP A 345 -5.67 0.69 -10.82
N GLY A 346 -5.67 1.39 -11.93
CA GLY A 346 -6.72 1.31 -12.95
C GLY A 346 -8.12 1.58 -12.40
N ILE A 347 -9.06 0.64 -12.63
CA ILE A 347 -10.47 0.76 -12.21
C ILE A 347 -10.63 0.84 -10.68
N PHE A 348 -9.73 0.22 -9.90
CA PHE A 348 -9.81 0.22 -8.44
C PHE A 348 -9.52 1.61 -7.86
N GLY A 349 -8.45 2.25 -8.34
CA GLY A 349 -8.15 3.64 -7.99
C GLY A 349 -9.23 4.62 -8.46
N TRP A 350 -9.84 4.37 -9.64
CA TRP A 350 -10.96 5.16 -10.13
C TRP A 350 -12.18 5.05 -9.21
N ILE A 351 -12.57 3.82 -8.80
CA ILE A 351 -13.68 3.60 -7.85
C ILE A 351 -13.40 4.34 -6.54
N ASN A 352 -12.17 4.27 -6.01
CA ASN A 352 -11.82 4.96 -4.77
C ASN A 352 -11.91 6.48 -4.91
N LYS A 353 -11.30 7.07 -5.93
CA LYS A 353 -11.25 8.52 -6.12
C LYS A 353 -12.61 9.15 -6.41
N TRP A 354 -13.48 8.46 -7.18
CA TRP A 354 -14.72 9.04 -7.69
C TRP A 354 -15.98 8.54 -6.96
N PHE A 355 -15.90 7.45 -6.22
CA PHE A 355 -17.06 6.90 -5.53
C PHE A 355 -16.81 6.73 -4.02
N VAL A 356 -15.80 5.93 -3.63
CA VAL A 356 -15.62 5.56 -2.22
C VAL A 356 -15.29 6.77 -1.37
N ILE A 357 -14.23 7.53 -1.72
CA ILE A 357 -13.79 8.70 -0.95
C ILE A 357 -14.90 9.75 -0.86
N PRO A 358 -15.51 10.25 -1.97
CA PRO A 358 -16.54 11.27 -1.86
C PRO A 358 -17.78 10.85 -1.06
N VAL A 359 -18.22 9.59 -1.22
CA VAL A 359 -19.36 9.07 -0.47
C VAL A 359 -19.02 8.91 1.01
N PHE A 360 -17.83 8.38 1.31
CA PHE A 360 -17.38 8.18 2.69
C PHE A 360 -17.20 9.51 3.42
N ASP A 361 -16.63 10.52 2.77
CA ASP A 361 -16.47 11.86 3.34
C ASP A 361 -17.80 12.50 3.63
N LEU A 362 -18.74 12.42 2.68
CA LEU A 362 -20.09 12.92 2.89
C LEU A 362 -20.71 12.27 4.13
N LEU A 363 -20.62 10.95 4.28
CA LEU A 363 -21.19 10.21 5.40
C LEU A 363 -20.50 10.56 6.73
N SER A 364 -19.16 10.62 6.73
CA SER A 364 -18.38 10.91 7.95
C SER A 364 -18.57 12.32 8.51
N ASN A 365 -19.10 13.25 7.70
CA ASN A 365 -19.50 14.58 8.16
C ASN A 365 -20.80 14.59 8.98
N PHE A 366 -21.67 13.61 8.78
CA PHE A 366 -22.99 13.54 9.43
C PHE A 366 -23.09 12.46 10.51
N MET A 367 -22.18 11.50 10.52
CA MET A 367 -22.22 10.36 11.44
C MET A 367 -20.82 9.89 11.84
N THR A 368 -20.76 9.03 12.85
CA THR A 368 -19.48 8.44 13.28
C THR A 368 -18.89 7.57 12.17
N VAL A 369 -17.58 7.50 12.14
CA VAL A 369 -16.82 6.78 11.10
C VAL A 369 -17.26 5.32 10.96
N GLY A 370 -17.52 4.62 12.07
CA GLY A 370 -18.03 3.23 12.04
C GLY A 370 -19.41 3.12 11.39
N LEU A 371 -20.32 4.06 11.67
CA LEU A 371 -21.63 4.11 10.98
C LEU A 371 -21.48 4.48 9.51
N ALA A 372 -20.54 5.35 9.17
CA ALA A 372 -20.25 5.70 7.77
C ALA A 372 -19.79 4.46 6.97
N ILE A 373 -18.99 3.56 7.57
CA ILE A 373 -18.63 2.27 6.94
C ILE A 373 -19.89 1.42 6.70
N ILE A 374 -20.80 1.32 7.67
CA ILE A 374 -22.02 0.53 7.54
C ILE A 374 -22.91 1.09 6.43
N VAL A 375 -23.14 2.41 6.41
CA VAL A 375 -24.00 3.06 5.40
C VAL A 375 -23.36 2.97 4.01
N LEU A 376 -22.04 3.18 3.88
CA LEU A 376 -21.32 2.95 2.63
C LEU A 376 -21.53 1.51 2.14
N THR A 377 -21.43 0.52 3.05
CA THR A 377 -21.66 -0.89 2.72
C THR A 377 -23.08 -1.12 2.19
N ILE A 378 -24.10 -0.53 2.83
CA ILE A 378 -25.50 -0.59 2.39
C ILE A 378 -25.66 0.01 0.99
N ILE A 379 -25.09 1.20 0.74
CA ILE A 379 -25.13 1.85 -0.58
C ILE A 379 -24.53 0.94 -1.66
N VAL A 380 -23.33 0.41 -1.42
CA VAL A 380 -22.67 -0.52 -2.36
C VAL A 380 -23.55 -1.75 -2.61
N ARG A 381 -24.16 -2.33 -1.57
CA ARG A 381 -25.02 -3.51 -1.70
C ARG A 381 -26.32 -3.22 -2.45
N ILE A 382 -26.91 -2.05 -2.26
CA ILE A 382 -28.08 -1.62 -3.01
C ILE A 382 -27.73 -1.45 -4.50
N LEU A 383 -26.60 -0.83 -4.83
CA LEU A 383 -26.15 -0.67 -6.22
C LEU A 383 -25.89 -2.01 -6.91
N LEU A 384 -25.41 -3.02 -6.18
CA LEU A 384 -25.14 -4.35 -6.71
C LEU A 384 -26.37 -5.27 -6.69
N SER A 385 -27.44 -4.93 -5.97
CA SER A 385 -28.61 -5.79 -5.75
C SER A 385 -29.34 -6.22 -7.03
N PRO A 386 -29.51 -5.40 -8.10
CA PRO A 386 -30.18 -5.83 -9.33
C PRO A 386 -29.44 -6.99 -10.03
N ILE A 387 -28.12 -7.00 -9.94
CA ILE A 387 -27.29 -8.04 -10.56
C ILE A 387 -27.32 -9.31 -9.68
N GLN A 388 -27.26 -9.13 -8.36
CA GLN A 388 -27.44 -10.24 -7.41
C GLN A 388 -28.80 -10.93 -7.58
N TYR A 389 -29.87 -10.18 -7.73
CA TYR A 389 -31.22 -10.71 -8.00
C TYR A 389 -31.25 -11.61 -9.25
N LYS A 390 -30.71 -11.11 -10.38
CA LYS A 390 -30.64 -11.91 -11.63
C LYS A 390 -29.85 -13.20 -11.46
N SER A 391 -28.76 -13.16 -10.68
CA SER A 391 -27.94 -14.33 -10.37
C SER A 391 -28.70 -15.34 -9.51
N TYR A 392 -29.36 -14.90 -8.43
CA TYR A 392 -30.17 -15.78 -7.59
C TYR A 392 -31.33 -16.42 -8.32
N LEU A 393 -32.02 -15.66 -9.21
CA LEU A 393 -33.07 -16.21 -10.06
C LEU A 393 -32.54 -17.32 -10.99
N SER A 394 -31.33 -17.15 -11.53
CA SER A 394 -30.71 -18.19 -12.35
C SER A 394 -30.29 -19.42 -11.53
N GLN A 395 -29.79 -19.21 -10.32
CA GLN A 395 -29.48 -20.32 -9.38
C GLN A 395 -30.76 -21.08 -9.00
N ALA A 396 -31.87 -20.39 -8.74
CA ALA A 396 -33.15 -21.03 -8.44
C ALA A 396 -33.65 -21.87 -9.64
N LYS A 397 -33.49 -21.39 -10.87
CA LYS A 397 -33.78 -22.16 -12.09
C LYS A 397 -32.91 -23.41 -12.20
N MET A 398 -31.62 -23.34 -11.89
CA MET A 398 -30.71 -24.49 -11.87
C MET A 398 -31.16 -25.53 -10.82
N LYS A 399 -31.64 -25.08 -9.65
CA LYS A 399 -32.17 -25.96 -8.62
C LYS A 399 -33.39 -26.77 -9.12
N VAL A 400 -34.31 -26.13 -9.84
CA VAL A 400 -35.50 -26.78 -10.41
C VAL A 400 -35.13 -27.83 -11.46
N LEU A 401 -34.01 -27.62 -12.21
CA LEU A 401 -33.52 -28.57 -13.22
C LEU A 401 -32.70 -29.73 -12.64
N ARG A 402 -32.47 -29.75 -11.35
CA ARG A 402 -31.66 -30.77 -10.67
C ARG A 402 -32.09 -32.21 -10.95
N PRO A 403 -33.38 -32.59 -10.87
CA PRO A 403 -33.80 -33.96 -11.17
C PRO A 403 -33.38 -34.41 -12.58
N GLU A 404 -33.59 -33.56 -13.58
CA GLU A 404 -33.22 -33.86 -14.97
C GLU A 404 -31.69 -33.96 -15.16
N ILE A 405 -30.91 -33.18 -14.41
CA ILE A 405 -29.43 -33.27 -14.43
C ILE A 405 -28.98 -34.60 -13.77
N GLU A 406 -29.67 -35.04 -12.71
CA GLU A 406 -29.40 -36.34 -12.08
C GLU A 406 -29.73 -37.52 -13.04
N GLU A 407 -30.79 -37.44 -13.83
CA GLU A 407 -31.10 -38.40 -14.89
C GLU A 407 -29.97 -38.45 -15.96
N ILE A 408 -29.48 -37.28 -16.42
CA ILE A 408 -28.35 -37.22 -17.35
C ILE A 408 -27.09 -37.82 -16.74
N ASN A 409 -26.81 -37.54 -15.47
CA ASN A 409 -25.66 -38.09 -14.75
C ASN A 409 -25.76 -39.64 -14.61
N ASN A 410 -26.96 -40.17 -14.36
CA ASN A 410 -27.20 -41.59 -14.26
C ASN A 410 -27.11 -42.30 -15.62
N LYS A 411 -27.56 -41.62 -16.69
CA LYS A 411 -27.50 -42.14 -18.07
C LYS A 411 -26.06 -42.22 -18.60
N TYR A 412 -25.22 -41.27 -18.27
CA TYR A 412 -23.84 -41.15 -18.76
C TYR A 412 -22.83 -41.32 -17.61
N LYS A 413 -22.83 -42.50 -16.98
CA LYS A 413 -21.85 -42.85 -15.95
C LYS A 413 -20.50 -43.20 -16.57
N GLY A 414 -19.42 -43.02 -15.80
CA GLY A 414 -18.05 -43.31 -16.21
C GLY A 414 -17.30 -42.11 -16.78
N GLN A 415 -15.97 -42.21 -16.78
CA GLN A 415 -15.07 -41.16 -17.21
C GLN A 415 -15.07 -40.98 -18.72
N GLU A 416 -15.29 -42.07 -19.46
CA GLU A 416 -15.42 -42.08 -20.92
C GLU A 416 -16.62 -41.26 -21.41
N ASN A 417 -17.69 -41.17 -20.62
CA ASN A 417 -18.92 -40.44 -20.95
C ASN A 417 -18.95 -39.01 -20.38
N ALA A 418 -17.90 -38.54 -19.71
CA ALA A 418 -17.87 -37.25 -19.04
C ALA A 418 -18.17 -36.08 -20.00
N MET A 419 -17.68 -36.13 -21.23
CA MET A 419 -17.89 -35.12 -22.25
C MET A 419 -19.35 -35.10 -22.76
N LYS A 420 -19.93 -36.28 -23.02
CA LYS A 420 -21.36 -36.40 -23.41
C LYS A 420 -22.29 -35.91 -22.28
N ARG A 421 -21.99 -36.27 -21.05
CA ARG A 421 -22.70 -35.79 -19.87
C ARG A 421 -22.69 -34.26 -19.78
N GLN A 422 -21.53 -33.64 -20.01
CA GLN A 422 -21.38 -32.18 -20.00
C GLN A 422 -22.14 -31.52 -21.16
N GLN A 423 -22.09 -32.09 -22.37
CA GLN A 423 -22.82 -31.60 -23.55
C GLN A 423 -24.33 -31.65 -23.30
N GLU A 424 -24.87 -32.77 -22.82
CA GLU A 424 -26.32 -32.91 -22.55
C GLU A 424 -26.75 -31.96 -21.42
N THR A 425 -25.95 -31.79 -20.37
CA THR A 425 -26.24 -30.83 -19.30
C THR A 425 -26.26 -29.40 -19.82
N MET A 426 -25.31 -29.02 -20.69
CA MET A 426 -25.30 -27.67 -21.31
C MET A 426 -26.45 -27.50 -22.29
N ALA A 427 -26.85 -28.52 -23.05
CA ALA A 427 -28.01 -28.50 -23.91
C ALA A 427 -29.31 -28.31 -23.10
N LEU A 428 -29.44 -28.99 -21.94
CA LEU A 428 -30.56 -28.81 -21.01
C LEU A 428 -30.62 -27.39 -20.48
N TYR A 429 -29.50 -26.81 -19.99
CA TYR A 429 -29.44 -25.42 -19.54
C TYR A 429 -29.83 -24.45 -20.65
N SER A 430 -29.35 -24.69 -21.86
CA SER A 430 -29.71 -23.89 -23.03
C SER A 430 -31.21 -23.95 -23.32
N LYS A 431 -31.82 -25.16 -23.38
CA LYS A 431 -33.27 -25.34 -23.61
C LYS A 431 -34.10 -24.68 -22.50
N ALA A 432 -33.69 -24.79 -21.25
CA ALA A 432 -34.38 -24.17 -20.09
C ALA A 432 -34.19 -22.64 -20.02
N GLY A 433 -33.30 -22.09 -20.82
CA GLY A 433 -32.98 -20.65 -20.78
C GLY A 433 -32.24 -20.23 -19.52
N VAL A 434 -31.37 -21.10 -19.03
CA VAL A 434 -30.54 -20.88 -17.84
C VAL A 434 -29.08 -20.70 -18.26
N ASN A 435 -28.41 -19.71 -17.67
CA ASN A 435 -26.98 -19.51 -17.88
C ASN A 435 -26.21 -20.08 -16.68
N PRO A 436 -25.41 -21.14 -16.84
CA PRO A 436 -24.65 -21.74 -15.72
C PRO A 436 -23.63 -20.80 -15.11
N LEU A 437 -23.12 -19.83 -15.88
CA LEU A 437 -22.17 -18.82 -15.41
C LEU A 437 -22.79 -17.73 -14.54
N SER A 438 -24.14 -17.63 -14.53
CA SER A 438 -24.81 -16.58 -13.74
C SER A 438 -24.58 -16.73 -12.23
N GLY A 439 -24.24 -17.93 -11.75
CA GLY A 439 -23.90 -18.18 -10.35
C GLY A 439 -22.58 -17.50 -9.90
N CYS A 440 -21.63 -17.28 -10.80
CA CYS A 440 -20.36 -16.65 -10.47
C CYS A 440 -20.33 -15.12 -10.75
N ILE A 441 -21.36 -14.57 -11.44
CA ILE A 441 -21.42 -13.14 -11.76
C ILE A 441 -21.31 -12.23 -10.52
N PRO A 442 -22.02 -12.53 -9.38
CA PRO A 442 -21.86 -11.72 -8.18
C PRO A 442 -20.43 -11.68 -7.65
N ALA A 443 -19.72 -12.81 -7.67
CA ALA A 443 -18.34 -12.88 -7.25
C ALA A 443 -17.41 -12.04 -8.16
N LEU A 444 -17.58 -12.16 -9.48
CA LEU A 444 -16.81 -11.37 -10.44
C LEU A 444 -17.05 -9.86 -10.31
N LEU A 445 -18.30 -9.45 -10.04
CA LEU A 445 -18.63 -8.05 -9.85
C LEU A 445 -18.16 -7.51 -8.49
N GLN A 446 -18.09 -8.39 -7.49
CA GLN A 446 -17.58 -8.04 -6.16
C GLN A 446 -16.07 -7.80 -6.17
N MET A 447 -15.29 -8.42 -7.08
CA MET A 447 -13.83 -8.30 -7.12
C MET A 447 -13.35 -6.84 -7.27
N PRO A 448 -13.88 -6.01 -8.20
CA PRO A 448 -13.48 -4.61 -8.28
C PRO A 448 -13.74 -3.82 -6.99
N VAL A 449 -14.89 -4.05 -6.36
CA VAL A 449 -15.22 -3.39 -5.08
C VAL A 449 -14.30 -3.90 -3.96
N PHE A 450 -14.02 -5.21 -3.94
CA PHE A 450 -13.08 -5.81 -2.99
C PHE A 450 -11.71 -5.13 -3.05
N PHE A 451 -11.08 -5.09 -4.23
CA PHE A 451 -9.74 -4.51 -4.39
C PHE A 451 -9.71 -3.00 -4.17
N ALA A 452 -10.77 -2.29 -4.56
CA ALA A 452 -10.88 -0.86 -4.28
C ALA A 452 -10.86 -0.59 -2.78
N LEU A 453 -11.73 -1.25 -2.02
CA LEU A 453 -11.81 -1.07 -0.57
C LEU A 453 -10.59 -1.63 0.17
N PHE A 454 -10.01 -2.73 -0.33
CA PHE A 454 -8.76 -3.27 0.18
C PHE A 454 -7.59 -2.28 0.08
N SER A 455 -7.60 -1.39 -0.92
CA SER A 455 -6.65 -0.29 -1.04
C SER A 455 -7.07 0.95 -0.25
N PHE A 456 -8.37 1.23 -0.12
CA PHE A 456 -8.89 2.39 0.59
C PHE A 456 -8.68 2.33 2.11
N PHE A 457 -9.12 1.25 2.77
CA PHE A 457 -9.10 1.16 4.23
C PHE A 457 -7.71 1.34 4.87
N PRO A 458 -6.63 0.75 4.35
CA PRO A 458 -5.30 0.96 4.91
C PRO A 458 -4.77 2.39 4.79
N THR A 459 -5.25 3.14 3.79
CA THR A 459 -4.76 4.48 3.46
C THR A 459 -5.66 5.60 3.96
N ALA A 460 -6.82 5.25 4.52
CA ALA A 460 -7.80 6.21 5.00
C ALA A 460 -7.41 6.78 6.38
N PHE A 461 -6.72 7.92 6.40
CA PHE A 461 -6.30 8.60 7.62
C PHE A 461 -7.47 8.90 8.58
N VAL A 462 -8.66 9.17 8.01
CA VAL A 462 -9.88 9.48 8.77
C VAL A 462 -10.32 8.37 9.75
N LEU A 463 -9.88 7.12 9.53
CA LEU A 463 -10.16 5.96 10.38
C LEU A 463 -9.29 5.93 11.64
N ARG A 464 -8.14 6.64 11.61
CA ARG A 464 -7.13 6.57 12.63
C ARG A 464 -7.67 7.07 13.97
N GLN A 465 -7.52 6.23 15.00
CA GLN A 465 -7.98 6.50 16.38
C GLN A 465 -9.50 6.78 16.48
N LYS A 466 -10.28 6.29 15.51
CA LYS A 466 -11.75 6.31 15.60
C LYS A 466 -12.23 4.94 16.10
N SER A 467 -12.93 4.98 17.22
CA SER A 467 -13.50 3.78 17.84
C SER A 467 -14.87 3.42 17.27
N PHE A 468 -15.19 2.14 17.26
CA PHE A 468 -16.53 1.63 16.96
C PHE A 468 -16.76 0.29 17.65
N LEU A 469 -17.84 0.17 18.43
CA LEU A 469 -18.16 -0.96 19.29
C LEU A 469 -16.95 -1.28 20.21
N TRP A 470 -16.38 -2.47 20.09
CA TRP A 470 -15.19 -2.92 20.85
C TRP A 470 -13.85 -2.52 20.22
N ALA A 471 -13.84 -2.12 18.95
CA ALA A 471 -12.62 -1.66 18.31
C ALA A 471 -12.28 -0.25 18.77
N THR A 472 -11.10 -0.08 19.32
CA THR A 472 -10.60 1.23 19.80
C THR A 472 -10.06 2.10 18.67
N ASP A 473 -9.65 1.46 17.56
CA ASP A 473 -9.09 2.13 16.38
C ASP A 473 -9.44 1.34 15.10
N LEU A 474 -10.24 1.97 14.22
CA LEU A 474 -10.68 1.36 12.95
C LEU A 474 -9.57 1.26 11.91
N SER A 475 -8.46 1.97 12.07
CA SER A 475 -7.28 1.87 11.20
C SER A 475 -6.35 0.71 11.60
N SER A 476 -6.55 0.12 12.77
CA SER A 476 -5.76 -0.99 13.32
C SER A 476 -6.64 -2.22 13.57
N TYR A 477 -6.03 -3.35 13.95
CA TYR A 477 -6.77 -4.56 14.31
C TYR A 477 -7.50 -4.43 15.66
N ASP A 478 -8.67 -5.07 15.77
CA ASP A 478 -9.50 -5.12 16.98
C ASP A 478 -9.11 -6.33 17.85
N SER A 479 -8.18 -6.16 18.79
CA SER A 479 -7.78 -7.24 19.69
C SER A 479 -8.75 -7.38 20.87
N ILE A 480 -9.38 -8.56 21.00
CA ILE A 480 -10.21 -8.94 22.18
C ILE A 480 -9.46 -9.86 23.14
N ALA A 481 -8.40 -10.53 22.67
CA ALA A 481 -7.56 -11.40 23.48
C ALA A 481 -6.15 -11.46 22.91
N HIS A 482 -5.16 -11.68 23.78
CA HIS A 482 -3.77 -11.92 23.39
C HIS A 482 -3.39 -13.37 23.68
N LEU A 483 -2.69 -13.99 22.74
CA LEU A 483 -2.18 -15.35 22.86
C LEU A 483 -0.74 -15.28 23.45
N PRO A 484 -0.37 -16.25 24.32
CA PRO A 484 0.99 -16.30 24.85
C PRO A 484 2.04 -16.79 23.83
N PHE A 485 1.62 -17.10 22.60
CA PHE A 485 2.46 -17.54 21.49
C PHE A 485 1.98 -16.91 20.19
N SER A 486 2.85 -16.83 19.20
CA SER A 486 2.52 -16.34 17.87
C SER A 486 2.19 -17.49 16.92
N ILE A 487 1.04 -17.42 16.24
CA ILE A 487 0.67 -18.37 15.19
C ILE A 487 1.14 -17.80 13.85
N PRO A 488 1.91 -18.58 13.05
CA PRO A 488 2.35 -18.13 11.72
C PRO A 488 1.18 -17.60 10.88
N PHE A 489 1.35 -16.42 10.27
CA PHE A 489 0.35 -15.70 9.46
C PHE A 489 -0.89 -15.17 10.22
N TYR A 490 -1.14 -15.62 11.44
CA TYR A 490 -2.27 -15.16 12.26
C TYR A 490 -1.84 -14.09 13.28
N GLY A 491 -0.69 -14.28 13.91
CA GLY A 491 -0.17 -13.39 14.94
C GLY A 491 -0.41 -13.92 16.36
N ASN A 492 -0.25 -13.03 17.34
CA ASN A 492 -0.37 -13.31 18.79
C ASN A 492 -1.64 -12.73 19.42
N HIS A 493 -2.63 -12.34 18.62
CA HIS A 493 -3.88 -11.75 19.09
C HIS A 493 -5.08 -12.32 18.35
N VAL A 494 -6.25 -12.14 18.94
CA VAL A 494 -7.53 -12.57 18.38
C VAL A 494 -8.39 -11.32 18.11
N SER A 495 -8.76 -11.11 16.86
CA SER A 495 -9.63 -10.02 16.42
C SER A 495 -11.05 -10.52 16.19
N LEU A 496 -12.06 -9.79 16.72
CA LEU A 496 -13.45 -10.23 16.68
C LEU A 496 -14.12 -9.95 15.32
N PHE A 497 -13.89 -8.80 14.69
CA PHE A 497 -14.47 -8.50 13.39
C PHE A 497 -14.07 -9.50 12.30
N PRO A 498 -12.81 -9.96 12.17
CA PRO A 498 -12.43 -11.03 11.27
C PRO A 498 -13.15 -12.35 11.53
N ILE A 499 -13.35 -12.72 12.81
CA ILE A 499 -14.12 -13.92 13.19
C ILE A 499 -15.56 -13.80 12.71
N LEU A 500 -16.23 -12.68 13.00
CA LEU A 500 -17.61 -12.44 12.58
C LEU A 500 -17.74 -12.41 11.05
N ALA A 501 -16.79 -11.79 10.35
CA ALA A 501 -16.74 -11.77 8.89
C ALA A 501 -16.58 -13.17 8.31
N SER A 502 -15.72 -14.02 8.91
CA SER A 502 -15.49 -15.40 8.48
C SER A 502 -16.70 -16.31 8.76
N ILE A 503 -17.35 -16.16 9.91
CA ILE A 503 -18.57 -16.90 10.24
C ILE A 503 -19.71 -16.53 9.27
N THR A 504 -19.94 -15.24 9.03
CA THR A 504 -20.98 -14.79 8.09
C THR A 504 -20.68 -15.22 6.66
N MET A 505 -19.40 -15.24 6.25
CA MET A 505 -18.98 -15.77 4.96
C MET A 505 -19.24 -17.28 4.86
N LEU A 506 -18.96 -18.05 5.93
CA LEU A 506 -19.25 -19.49 5.98
C LEU A 506 -20.75 -19.75 5.86
N ILE A 507 -21.59 -19.03 6.61
CA ILE A 507 -23.06 -19.14 6.52
C ILE A 507 -23.54 -18.85 5.10
N TYR A 508 -23.06 -17.76 4.49
CA TYR A 508 -23.37 -17.41 3.10
C TYR A 508 -23.00 -18.54 2.13
N MET A 509 -21.80 -19.13 2.30
CA MET A 509 -21.35 -20.24 1.46
C MET A 509 -22.18 -21.52 1.65
N LEU A 510 -22.51 -21.88 2.88
CA LEU A 510 -23.39 -23.02 3.16
C LEU A 510 -24.76 -22.86 2.49
N MET A 511 -25.32 -21.63 2.50
CA MET A 511 -26.60 -21.34 1.86
C MET A 511 -26.54 -21.40 0.33
N THR A 512 -25.41 -21.04 -0.28
CA THR A 512 -25.22 -21.04 -1.74
C THR A 512 -24.75 -22.39 -2.27
N THR A 513 -23.92 -23.13 -1.55
CA THR A 513 -23.34 -24.43 -1.98
C THR A 513 -24.41 -25.53 -2.11
N GLY A 514 -25.44 -25.48 -1.28
CA GLY A 514 -26.58 -26.39 -1.41
C GLY A 514 -27.33 -26.26 -2.75
N GLN A 515 -27.12 -25.16 -3.48
CA GLN A 515 -27.76 -24.88 -4.78
C GLN A 515 -26.86 -25.22 -5.97
N MET A 516 -25.54 -25.37 -5.77
CA MET A 516 -24.54 -25.66 -6.81
C MET A 516 -23.98 -27.07 -6.64
N GLN A 517 -24.74 -28.10 -6.99
CA GLN A 517 -24.15 -29.42 -7.22
C GLN A 517 -23.76 -29.54 -8.69
N GLN A 518 -22.52 -29.16 -9.01
CA GLN A 518 -21.89 -29.63 -10.25
C GLN A 518 -21.46 -31.09 -10.06
N PRO A 519 -21.65 -31.94 -11.09
CA PRO A 519 -21.08 -33.28 -11.08
C PRO A 519 -19.59 -33.20 -10.83
N GLN A 520 -19.11 -33.89 -9.84
CA GLN A 520 -17.69 -33.97 -9.53
C GLN A 520 -17.00 -34.67 -10.71
N GLN A 521 -16.28 -33.91 -11.53
CA GLN A 521 -15.39 -34.51 -12.54
C GLN A 521 -14.23 -35.15 -11.80
N GLU A 522 -14.06 -36.46 -11.97
CA GLU A 522 -12.87 -37.17 -11.50
C GLU A 522 -11.63 -36.51 -12.13
N GLY A 523 -10.68 -36.10 -11.27
CA GLY A 523 -9.47 -35.37 -11.68
C GLY A 523 -9.53 -33.85 -11.49
N MET A 524 -10.68 -33.24 -11.19
CA MET A 524 -10.74 -31.85 -10.73
C MET A 524 -10.74 -31.76 -9.20
N PRO A 525 -10.09 -30.70 -8.65
CA PRO A 525 -10.11 -30.44 -7.22
C PRO A 525 -11.54 -30.32 -6.70
N ASN A 526 -11.78 -30.85 -5.51
CA ASN A 526 -13.11 -30.75 -4.88
C ASN A 526 -13.48 -29.28 -4.63
N MET A 527 -14.31 -28.71 -5.50
CA MET A 527 -14.76 -27.33 -5.42
C MET A 527 -15.38 -26.99 -4.06
N LYS A 528 -16.05 -27.96 -3.42
CA LYS A 528 -16.61 -27.79 -2.07
C LYS A 528 -15.53 -27.55 -1.03
N PHE A 529 -14.41 -28.30 -1.10
CA PHE A 529 -13.29 -28.11 -0.19
C PHE A 529 -12.68 -26.70 -0.31
N MET A 530 -12.48 -26.24 -1.57
CA MET A 530 -11.96 -24.91 -1.82
C MET A 530 -12.89 -23.81 -1.27
N MET A 531 -14.19 -24.01 -1.39
CA MET A 531 -15.17 -23.07 -0.82
C MET A 531 -15.10 -23.02 0.70
N TYR A 532 -14.96 -24.15 1.40
CA TYR A 532 -14.92 -24.18 2.87
C TYR A 532 -13.60 -23.68 3.46
N ILE A 533 -12.49 -23.77 2.72
CA ILE A 533 -11.19 -23.24 3.19
C ILE A 533 -11.15 -21.71 3.12
N SER A 534 -11.91 -21.08 2.22
CA SER A 534 -11.90 -19.64 1.99
C SER A 534 -12.24 -18.79 3.24
N PRO A 535 -13.27 -19.10 4.08
CA PRO A 535 -13.51 -18.38 5.33
C PRO A 535 -12.38 -18.52 6.35
N ILE A 536 -11.73 -19.69 6.40
CA ILE A 536 -10.58 -19.93 7.28
C ILE A 536 -9.40 -19.07 6.84
N MET A 537 -9.10 -19.07 5.54
CA MET A 537 -8.05 -18.24 4.99
C MET A 537 -8.33 -16.74 5.20
N MET A 538 -9.60 -16.32 5.07
CA MET A 538 -10.03 -14.97 5.38
C MET A 538 -9.74 -14.60 6.84
N LEU A 539 -10.03 -15.49 7.80
CA LEU A 539 -9.75 -15.27 9.22
C LEU A 539 -8.26 -15.00 9.46
N PHE A 540 -7.38 -15.84 8.91
CA PHE A 540 -5.93 -15.70 9.06
C PHE A 540 -5.43 -14.39 8.44
N PHE A 541 -5.94 -14.06 7.26
CA PHE A 541 -5.51 -12.88 6.51
C PHE A 541 -5.96 -11.58 7.19
N PHE A 542 -7.24 -11.49 7.61
CA PHE A 542 -7.80 -10.26 8.15
C PHE A 542 -7.47 -10.00 9.62
N ASN A 543 -6.94 -11.00 10.36
CA ASN A 543 -6.65 -10.84 11.79
C ASN A 543 -5.68 -9.69 12.09
N ASN A 544 -4.73 -9.43 11.18
CA ASN A 544 -3.72 -8.37 11.30
C ASN A 544 -4.06 -7.08 10.54
N TYR A 545 -5.24 -7.01 9.91
CA TYR A 545 -5.65 -5.86 9.10
C TYR A 545 -6.51 -4.85 9.88
N ALA A 546 -6.68 -3.67 9.28
CA ALA A 546 -7.56 -2.63 9.82
C ALA A 546 -8.96 -3.17 10.10
N SER A 547 -9.45 -2.96 11.32
CA SER A 547 -10.76 -3.44 11.78
C SER A 547 -11.92 -2.82 10.97
N GLY A 548 -11.75 -1.62 10.41
CA GLY A 548 -12.69 -1.00 9.49
C GLY A 548 -12.95 -1.84 8.24
N LEU A 549 -11.91 -2.49 7.68
CA LEU A 549 -12.05 -3.40 6.55
C LEU A 549 -12.82 -4.66 6.94
N SER A 550 -12.49 -5.25 8.09
CA SER A 550 -13.16 -6.44 8.61
C SER A 550 -14.62 -6.16 8.95
N LEU A 551 -14.93 -5.00 9.53
CA LEU A 551 -16.30 -4.51 9.76
C LEU A 551 -17.08 -4.42 8.45
N TYR A 552 -16.49 -3.83 7.40
CA TYR A 552 -17.11 -3.77 6.07
C TYR A 552 -17.48 -5.17 5.57
N TYR A 553 -16.57 -6.16 5.64
CA TYR A 553 -16.84 -7.52 5.18
C TYR A 553 -17.89 -8.23 6.03
N PHE A 554 -17.86 -8.07 7.33
CA PHE A 554 -18.88 -8.60 8.23
C PHE A 554 -20.28 -8.10 7.84
N ILE A 555 -20.47 -6.79 7.78
CA ILE A 555 -21.75 -6.17 7.43
C ILE A 555 -22.16 -6.51 5.99
N SER A 556 -21.22 -6.51 5.08
CA SER A 556 -21.41 -6.83 3.67
C SER A 556 -21.95 -8.26 3.47
N ASN A 557 -21.38 -9.25 4.16
CA ASN A 557 -21.85 -10.64 4.13
C ASN A 557 -23.22 -10.77 4.81
N LEU A 558 -23.42 -10.10 5.93
CA LEU A 558 -24.69 -10.10 6.67
C LEU A 558 -25.83 -9.56 5.79
N ILE A 559 -25.64 -8.40 5.14
CA ILE A 559 -26.63 -7.84 4.21
C ILE A 559 -26.88 -8.79 3.03
N THR A 560 -25.85 -9.44 2.51
CA THR A 560 -26.00 -10.41 1.42
C THR A 560 -26.86 -11.61 1.83
N ILE A 561 -26.66 -12.11 3.06
CA ILE A 561 -27.50 -13.19 3.63
C ILE A 561 -28.96 -12.72 3.72
N PHE A 562 -29.22 -11.52 4.25
CA PHE A 562 -30.58 -10.96 4.32
C PHE A 562 -31.22 -10.79 2.95
N ILE A 563 -30.49 -10.23 1.96
CA ILE A 563 -30.99 -10.09 0.57
C ILE A 563 -31.34 -11.47 0.00
N MET A 564 -30.48 -12.47 0.21
CA MET A 564 -30.70 -13.83 -0.28
C MET A 564 -31.93 -14.48 0.37
N LEU A 565 -32.11 -14.31 1.69
CA LEU A 565 -33.30 -14.80 2.40
C LEU A 565 -34.56 -14.09 1.90
N ALA A 566 -34.52 -12.77 1.74
CA ALA A 566 -35.63 -11.99 1.21
C ALA A 566 -36.04 -12.48 -0.19
N ILE A 567 -35.06 -12.66 -1.09
CA ILE A 567 -35.31 -13.16 -2.44
C ILE A 567 -35.91 -14.57 -2.37
N LYS A 568 -35.35 -15.46 -1.53
CA LYS A 568 -35.78 -16.85 -1.41
C LYS A 568 -37.23 -16.98 -0.90
N TYR A 569 -37.60 -16.21 0.13
CA TYR A 569 -38.90 -16.37 0.80
C TYR A 569 -40.01 -15.49 0.23
N TRP A 570 -39.68 -14.30 -0.32
CA TRP A 570 -40.69 -13.33 -0.73
C TRP A 570 -40.81 -13.16 -2.23
N ILE A 571 -39.76 -13.49 -3.02
CA ILE A 571 -39.72 -13.14 -4.44
C ILE A 571 -39.73 -14.38 -5.33
N ILE A 572 -39.12 -15.48 -4.89
CA ILE A 572 -39.00 -16.71 -5.68
C ILE A 572 -40.22 -17.62 -5.44
N ASP A 573 -41.04 -17.76 -6.49
CA ASP A 573 -42.07 -18.78 -6.58
C ASP A 573 -41.57 -19.95 -7.46
N GLU A 574 -41.24 -21.08 -6.82
CA GLU A 574 -40.73 -22.27 -7.52
C GLU A 574 -41.72 -22.79 -8.58
N LYS A 575 -43.06 -22.68 -8.36
CA LYS A 575 -44.08 -23.08 -9.34
C LYS A 575 -44.02 -22.20 -10.59
N ARG A 576 -43.89 -20.89 -10.43
CA ARG A 576 -43.74 -19.94 -11.54
C ARG A 576 -42.44 -20.18 -12.31
N ILE A 577 -41.36 -20.49 -11.60
CA ILE A 577 -40.08 -20.80 -12.25
C ILE A 577 -40.18 -22.06 -13.08
N HIS A 578 -40.80 -23.12 -12.53
CA HIS A 578 -41.03 -24.40 -13.23
C HIS A 578 -41.86 -24.18 -14.51
N ALA A 579 -43.00 -23.46 -14.42
CA ALA A 579 -43.83 -23.13 -15.56
C ALA A 579 -43.04 -22.38 -16.66
N LYS A 580 -42.22 -21.39 -16.26
CA LYS A 580 -41.39 -20.61 -17.20
C LYS A 580 -40.28 -21.44 -17.85
N ILE A 581 -39.73 -22.42 -17.15
CA ILE A 581 -38.76 -23.37 -17.69
C ILE A 581 -39.42 -24.24 -18.76
N GLN A 582 -40.62 -24.80 -18.48
CA GLN A 582 -41.37 -25.62 -19.44
C GLN A 582 -41.75 -24.83 -20.70
N GLU A 583 -42.22 -23.60 -20.53
CA GLU A 583 -42.49 -22.68 -21.65
C GLU A 583 -41.23 -22.42 -22.48
N ASN A 584 -40.10 -22.18 -21.86
CA ASN A 584 -38.84 -21.94 -22.57
C ASN A 584 -38.36 -23.18 -23.35
N LYS A 585 -38.58 -24.41 -22.82
CA LYS A 585 -38.24 -25.67 -23.51
C LYS A 585 -39.03 -25.86 -24.83
N GLN A 586 -40.23 -25.32 -24.90
CA GLN A 586 -41.08 -25.41 -26.08
C GLN A 586 -40.75 -24.36 -27.15
N LYS A 587 -40.03 -23.28 -26.82
CA LYS A 587 -39.72 -22.20 -27.76
C LYS A 587 -38.45 -22.51 -28.56
N PRO A 588 -38.46 -22.39 -29.90
CA PRO A 588 -37.24 -22.51 -30.69
C PRO A 588 -36.29 -21.35 -30.32
N ARG A 589 -35.08 -21.68 -29.84
CA ARG A 589 -34.13 -20.67 -29.41
C ARG A 589 -32.89 -20.67 -30.31
N LYS A 590 -32.43 -19.45 -30.69
CA LYS A 590 -31.12 -19.26 -31.32
C LYS A 590 -30.06 -19.42 -30.25
N GLU A 591 -29.08 -20.28 -30.52
CA GLU A 591 -27.90 -20.42 -29.67
C GLU A 591 -27.20 -19.06 -29.48
N SER A 592 -26.81 -18.73 -28.24
CA SER A 592 -26.01 -17.54 -28.00
C SER A 592 -24.60 -17.70 -28.60
N LYS A 593 -23.96 -16.58 -28.99
CA LYS A 593 -22.57 -16.59 -29.51
C LYS A 593 -21.59 -17.31 -28.57
N PHE A 594 -21.81 -17.19 -27.26
CA PHE A 594 -21.00 -17.85 -26.23
C PHE A 594 -21.21 -19.38 -26.22
N GLN A 595 -22.46 -19.83 -26.28
CA GLN A 595 -22.79 -21.26 -26.32
C GLN A 595 -22.22 -21.95 -27.57
N ARG A 596 -22.30 -21.27 -28.73
CA ARG A 596 -21.71 -21.77 -29.97
C ARG A 596 -20.18 -21.88 -29.85
N LYS A 597 -19.52 -20.85 -29.32
CA LYS A 597 -18.06 -20.87 -29.14
C LYS A 597 -17.59 -21.92 -28.12
N MET A 598 -18.39 -22.15 -27.07
CA MET A 598 -18.12 -23.22 -26.09
C MET A 598 -18.28 -24.61 -26.72
N ARG A 599 -19.31 -24.83 -27.53
CA ARG A 599 -19.50 -26.08 -28.29
C ARG A 599 -18.34 -26.32 -29.25
N GLU A 600 -17.97 -25.31 -30.05
CA GLU A 600 -16.82 -25.40 -30.96
C GLU A 600 -15.51 -25.78 -30.23
N MET A 601 -15.24 -25.18 -29.06
CA MET A 601 -14.08 -25.55 -28.23
C MET A 601 -14.18 -26.99 -27.70
N MET A 602 -15.36 -27.44 -27.31
CA MET A 602 -15.55 -28.83 -26.84
C MET A 602 -15.39 -29.85 -27.97
N GLU A 603 -15.93 -29.57 -29.17
CA GLU A 603 -15.75 -30.39 -30.36
C GLU A 603 -14.28 -30.47 -30.78
N GLN A 604 -13.54 -29.38 -30.69
CA GLN A 604 -12.09 -29.36 -30.95
C GLN A 604 -11.31 -30.19 -29.91
N ALA A 605 -11.67 -30.07 -28.63
CA ALA A 605 -11.04 -30.87 -27.56
C ALA A 605 -11.33 -32.38 -27.72
N GLU A 606 -12.54 -32.76 -28.18
CA GLU A 606 -12.92 -34.13 -28.48
C GLU A 606 -12.15 -34.69 -29.70
N ALA A 607 -12.03 -33.91 -30.76
CA ALA A 607 -11.24 -34.25 -31.93
C ALA A 607 -9.76 -34.48 -31.59
N GLN A 608 -9.18 -33.60 -30.76
CA GLN A 608 -7.79 -33.76 -30.30
C GLN A 608 -7.60 -35.01 -29.44
N ARG A 609 -8.57 -35.33 -28.55
CA ARG A 609 -8.52 -36.54 -27.71
C ARG A 609 -8.62 -37.80 -28.54
N ASN A 610 -9.53 -37.85 -29.52
CA ASN A 610 -9.70 -38.98 -30.42
C ASN A 610 -8.45 -39.19 -31.33
N ALA A 611 -7.84 -38.09 -31.79
CA ALA A 611 -6.57 -38.13 -32.53
C ALA A 611 -5.41 -38.64 -31.67
N ALA A 612 -5.36 -38.26 -30.39
CA ALA A 612 -4.34 -38.75 -29.45
C ALA A 612 -4.53 -40.22 -29.06
N GLN A 613 -5.77 -40.72 -29.00
CA GLN A 613 -6.07 -42.14 -28.75
C GLN A 613 -5.76 -43.02 -29.96
N ASN A 614 -5.99 -42.53 -31.18
CA ASN A 614 -5.65 -43.25 -32.43
C ASN A 614 -4.14 -43.29 -32.69
N LYS A 615 -3.33 -42.38 -32.13
CA LYS A 615 -1.86 -42.44 -32.17
C LYS A 615 -1.24 -43.40 -31.14
N LYS A 616 -2.03 -43.90 -30.17
CA LYS A 616 -1.58 -44.84 -29.14
C LYS A 616 -2.02 -46.30 -29.43
N LYS A 617 -2.81 -46.51 -30.47
CA LYS A 617 -3.04 -47.82 -31.10
C LYS A 617 -2.12 -47.97 -32.31
#